data_cbf8ecc902181f74fe2d665194f3d724
#
_entry.id   cbf8ecc902181f74fe2d665194f3d724
#
_cell.length_a   1.000
_cell.length_b   1.000
_cell.length_c   1.000
_cell.angle_alpha   90.00
_cell.angle_beta   90.00
_cell.angle_gamma   90.00
#
_symmetry.space_group_name_H-M   'P 1'
#
loop_
_entity.id
_entity.type
_entity.pdbx_description
1 polymer ?
#
loop_
_entity_poly.entity_id
_entity_poly.type
_entity_poly.pdbx_seq_one_letter_code
_entity_poly.pdbx_strand_id
1 'polypeptide(L)'
;MYSKEHKREIKTLFYTSFGKYMSKNNASTGKIKWLNYPTQLKDIYFRISLESKYAEVYIDLQHQDQSLRNLFYDQFLELKTVFNNTLGQDWHWNREQENEYGKKCARITTTLHEVNLYNKDTWAETFQFFEKHLLNLDVFWSEFKDLFKDLEN
;
A
#
# COMPACT_ATOMS: atom_id res chain seq x y z
N MET A 1 22.61 3.96 -17.18
CA MET A 1 22.27 4.50 -15.85
C MET A 1 21.44 5.77 -16.01
N TYR A 2 20.41 5.93 -15.20
CA TYR A 2 19.48 7.05 -15.32
C TYR A 2 19.88 8.16 -14.36
N SER A 3 19.79 9.43 -14.82
CA SER A 3 20.06 10.59 -13.97
C SER A 3 18.94 10.73 -12.92
N LYS A 4 19.24 11.48 -11.86
CA LYS A 4 18.28 11.82 -10.82
C LYS A 4 17.05 12.52 -11.39
N GLU A 5 17.29 13.44 -12.34
CA GLU A 5 16.22 14.19 -12.98
C GLU A 5 15.34 13.28 -13.85
N HIS A 6 15.95 12.39 -14.62
CA HIS A 6 15.20 11.42 -15.44
C HIS A 6 14.34 10.52 -14.57
N LYS A 7 14.91 10.03 -13.46
CA LYS A 7 14.18 9.18 -12.51
C LYS A 7 12.96 9.92 -11.94
N ARG A 8 13.11 11.19 -11.58
CA ARG A 8 12.02 11.99 -11.06
C ARG A 8 10.92 12.19 -12.11
N GLU A 9 11.31 12.50 -13.33
CA GLU A 9 10.38 12.71 -14.43
C GLU A 9 9.57 11.44 -14.75
N ILE A 10 10.24 10.30 -14.81
CA ILE A 10 9.56 9.04 -15.12
C ILE A 10 8.63 8.61 -13.97
N LYS A 11 9.03 8.83 -12.74
CA LYS A 11 8.16 8.57 -11.58
C LYS A 11 6.91 9.46 -11.62
N THR A 12 7.10 10.75 -11.87
CA THR A 12 5.99 11.70 -11.99
C THR A 12 5.03 11.26 -13.08
N LEU A 13 5.55 10.89 -14.24
CA LEU A 13 4.72 10.41 -15.35
C LEU A 13 3.95 9.15 -14.97
N PHE A 14 4.62 8.18 -14.35
CA PHE A 14 3.98 6.93 -13.97
C PHE A 14 2.84 7.17 -12.99
N TYR A 15 3.10 7.87 -11.88
CA TYR A 15 2.10 8.05 -10.83
C TYR A 15 0.96 8.96 -11.27
N THR A 16 1.23 9.98 -12.08
CA THR A 16 0.18 10.81 -12.67
C THR A 16 -0.72 9.98 -13.57
N SER A 17 -0.12 9.13 -14.41
CA SER A 17 -0.86 8.25 -15.32
C SER A 17 -1.69 7.23 -14.54
N PHE A 18 -1.13 6.66 -13.48
CA PHE A 18 -1.86 5.72 -12.64
C PHE A 18 -3.05 6.41 -11.93
N GLY A 19 -2.85 7.62 -11.43
CA GLY A 19 -3.94 8.39 -10.83
C GLY A 19 -5.10 8.60 -11.78
N LYS A 20 -4.82 8.92 -13.04
CA LYS A 20 -5.84 9.05 -14.08
C LYS A 20 -6.52 7.70 -14.35
N TYR A 21 -5.74 6.63 -14.43
CA TYR A 21 -6.26 5.28 -14.63
C TYR A 21 -7.24 4.91 -13.52
N MET A 22 -6.92 5.23 -12.27
CA MET A 22 -7.77 4.90 -11.12
C MET A 22 -8.99 5.80 -10.97
N SER A 23 -9.05 6.93 -11.64
CA SER A 23 -10.13 7.93 -11.47
C SER A 23 -11.52 7.39 -11.81
N LYS A 24 -11.61 6.29 -12.56
CA LYS A 24 -12.86 5.58 -12.87
C LYS A 24 -13.45 4.86 -11.66
N ASN A 25 -12.65 4.62 -10.62
CA ASN A 25 -13.04 3.84 -9.45
C ASN A 25 -13.42 4.76 -8.28
N ASN A 26 -14.52 4.42 -7.62
CA ASN A 26 -14.88 5.01 -6.34
C ASN A 26 -14.44 4.07 -5.22
N ALA A 27 -13.97 4.65 -4.11
CA ALA A 27 -13.77 3.92 -2.88
C ALA A 27 -15.11 3.74 -2.17
N SER A 28 -15.14 2.95 -1.10
CA SER A 28 -16.33 2.75 -0.27
C SER A 28 -16.88 4.06 0.28
N THR A 29 -16.03 5.07 0.47
CA THR A 29 -16.41 6.40 0.95
C THR A 29 -16.72 7.40 -0.17
N GLY A 30 -16.58 6.98 -1.45
CA GLY A 30 -16.81 7.84 -2.60
C GLY A 30 -15.51 8.12 -3.37
N LYS A 31 -15.43 9.30 -4.00
CA LYS A 31 -14.23 9.66 -4.77
C LYS A 31 -13.07 9.98 -3.85
N ILE A 32 -11.92 9.38 -4.15
CA ILE A 32 -10.67 9.60 -3.39
C ILE A 32 -9.49 9.74 -4.35
N LYS A 33 -8.36 10.17 -3.81
CA LYS A 33 -7.07 10.10 -4.50
C LYS A 33 -6.41 8.78 -4.11
N TRP A 34 -6.41 7.81 -5.02
CA TRP A 34 -5.90 6.47 -4.74
C TRP A 34 -4.41 6.43 -4.40
N LEU A 35 -3.64 7.41 -4.91
CA LEU A 35 -2.21 7.51 -4.58
C LEU A 35 -1.97 7.89 -3.12
N ASN A 36 -2.99 8.39 -2.44
CA ASN A 36 -2.91 8.78 -1.05
C ASN A 36 -4.19 8.35 -0.35
N TYR A 37 -4.38 7.03 -0.23
CA TYR A 37 -5.60 6.45 0.33
C TYR A 37 -5.83 6.97 1.76
N PRO A 38 -7.02 7.52 2.03
CA PRO A 38 -7.32 8.06 3.36
C PRO A 38 -7.75 6.95 4.31
N THR A 39 -6.81 6.38 5.06
CA THR A 39 -7.16 5.37 6.08
C THR A 39 -7.97 5.98 7.22
N GLN A 40 -7.83 7.30 7.41
CA GLN A 40 -8.47 8.07 8.48
C GLN A 40 -7.96 7.70 9.88
N LEU A 41 -6.88 6.92 9.96
CA LEU A 41 -6.21 6.61 11.21
C LEU A 41 -4.77 7.08 11.13
N LYS A 42 -4.29 7.66 12.23
CA LYS A 42 -2.92 8.15 12.31
C LYS A 42 -1.93 7.00 12.21
N ASP A 43 -0.85 7.22 11.48
CA ASP A 43 0.28 6.29 11.34
C ASP A 43 -0.04 4.97 10.64
N ILE A 44 -1.20 4.85 10.01
CA ILE A 44 -1.55 3.71 9.15
C ILE A 44 -1.67 4.22 7.72
N TYR A 45 -0.88 3.62 6.81
CA TYR A 45 -0.83 4.04 5.41
C TYR A 45 -0.95 2.85 4.48
N PHE A 46 -1.71 3.01 3.40
CA PHE A 46 -1.73 2.07 2.27
C PHE A 46 -0.97 2.74 1.14
N ARG A 47 0.10 2.12 0.69
CA ARG A 47 1.03 2.74 -0.26
C ARG A 47 1.36 1.80 -1.40
N ILE A 48 1.81 2.39 -2.50
CA ILE A 48 2.27 1.66 -3.68
C ILE A 48 3.64 2.19 -4.06
N SER A 49 4.42 1.31 -4.71
CA SER A 49 5.75 1.67 -5.21
C SER A 49 6.07 0.85 -6.44
N LEU A 50 6.58 1.49 -7.48
CA LEU A 50 7.16 0.82 -8.65
C LEU A 50 8.65 1.16 -8.71
N GLU A 51 9.48 0.14 -8.70
CA GLU A 51 10.93 0.26 -8.78
C GLU A 51 11.44 -0.32 -10.11
N SER A 52 12.76 -0.52 -10.22
CA SER A 52 13.35 -1.00 -11.48
C SER A 52 13.14 -2.47 -11.75
N LYS A 53 12.77 -3.27 -10.73
CA LYS A 53 12.62 -4.74 -10.87
C LYS A 53 11.31 -5.28 -10.32
N TYR A 54 10.56 -4.48 -9.57
CA TYR A 54 9.35 -4.95 -8.90
C TYR A 54 8.44 -3.79 -8.54
N ALA A 55 7.19 -4.12 -8.27
CA ALA A 55 6.19 -3.21 -7.71
C ALA A 55 5.65 -3.79 -6.42
N GLU A 56 5.25 -2.91 -5.51
CA GLU A 56 4.72 -3.32 -4.21
C GLU A 56 3.45 -2.56 -3.88
N VAL A 57 2.52 -3.25 -3.23
CA VAL A 57 1.43 -2.63 -2.47
C VAL A 57 1.67 -3.03 -1.01
N TYR A 58 1.61 -2.06 -0.11
CA TYR A 58 1.90 -2.37 1.28
C TYR A 58 1.10 -1.52 2.25
N ILE A 59 0.92 -2.09 3.43
CA ILE A 59 0.35 -1.43 4.59
C ILE A 59 1.52 -1.09 5.51
N ASP A 60 1.68 0.18 5.86
CA ASP A 60 2.69 0.63 6.82
C ASP A 60 2.03 1.05 8.12
N LEU A 61 2.55 0.52 9.22
CA LEU A 61 2.22 0.95 10.56
C LEU A 61 3.44 1.70 11.08
N GLN A 62 3.32 3.02 11.18
CA GLN A 62 4.46 3.91 11.45
C GLN A 62 4.40 4.52 12.86
N HIS A 63 3.67 3.90 13.77
CA HIS A 63 3.62 4.33 15.17
C HIS A 63 5.02 4.29 15.76
N GLN A 64 5.46 5.39 16.36
CA GLN A 64 6.80 5.45 16.94
C GLN A 64 6.90 4.63 18.23
N ASP A 65 5.84 4.61 19.02
CA ASP A 65 5.74 3.75 20.20
C ASP A 65 5.62 2.29 19.75
N GLN A 66 6.60 1.48 20.13
CA GLN A 66 6.64 0.07 19.73
C GLN A 66 5.45 -0.72 20.25
N SER A 67 5.01 -0.46 21.48
CA SER A 67 3.86 -1.16 22.07
C SER A 67 2.59 -0.86 21.31
N LEU A 68 2.40 0.39 20.91
CA LEU A 68 1.25 0.80 20.11
C LEU A 68 1.32 0.19 18.70
N ARG A 69 2.49 0.23 18.08
CA ARG A 69 2.70 -0.37 16.77
C ARG A 69 2.39 -1.86 16.79
N ASN A 70 2.84 -2.57 17.83
CA ASN A 70 2.56 -4.00 18.00
C ASN A 70 1.07 -4.26 18.20
N LEU A 71 0.38 -3.39 18.93
CA LEU A 71 -1.07 -3.52 19.15
C LEU A 71 -1.84 -3.49 17.82
N PHE A 72 -1.52 -2.54 16.95
CA PHE A 72 -2.15 -2.44 15.63
C PHE A 72 -1.76 -3.60 14.73
N TYR A 73 -0.51 -4.03 14.77
CA TYR A 73 -0.07 -5.19 14.00
C TYR A 73 -0.81 -6.45 14.44
N ASP A 74 -0.94 -6.65 15.74
CA ASP A 74 -1.67 -7.80 16.30
C ASP A 74 -3.14 -7.80 15.90
N GLN A 75 -3.74 -6.61 15.75
CA GLN A 75 -5.13 -6.52 15.25
C GLN A 75 -5.23 -7.02 13.81
N PHE A 76 -4.25 -6.68 12.95
CA PHE A 76 -4.20 -7.26 11.60
C PHE A 76 -4.02 -8.77 11.65
N LEU A 77 -3.16 -9.27 12.55
CA LEU A 77 -2.93 -10.71 12.68
C LEU A 77 -4.20 -11.45 13.10
N GLU A 78 -4.99 -10.90 13.99
CA GLU A 78 -6.26 -11.49 14.39
C GLU A 78 -7.22 -11.62 13.22
N LEU A 79 -7.12 -10.72 12.25
CA LEU A 79 -7.97 -10.70 11.07
C LEU A 79 -7.34 -11.42 9.87
N LYS A 80 -6.23 -12.16 10.07
CA LYS A 80 -5.44 -12.71 8.96
C LYS A 80 -6.24 -13.63 8.06
N THR A 81 -7.12 -14.46 8.60
CA THR A 81 -7.96 -15.35 7.80
C THR A 81 -8.86 -14.56 6.86
N VAL A 82 -9.55 -13.54 7.39
CA VAL A 82 -10.42 -12.66 6.60
C VAL A 82 -9.59 -11.86 5.61
N PHE A 83 -8.43 -11.36 6.04
CA PHE A 83 -7.49 -10.64 5.18
C PHE A 83 -7.09 -11.50 3.98
N ASN A 84 -6.69 -12.75 4.23
CA ASN A 84 -6.29 -13.66 3.15
C ASN A 84 -7.46 -13.97 2.20
N ASN A 85 -8.67 -14.08 2.71
CA ASN A 85 -9.85 -14.32 1.88
C ASN A 85 -10.17 -13.14 0.96
N THR A 86 -9.91 -11.93 1.41
CA THR A 86 -10.19 -10.71 0.65
C THR A 86 -9.04 -10.32 -0.27
N LEU A 87 -7.82 -10.43 0.23
CA LEU A 87 -6.61 -9.89 -0.42
C LEU A 87 -5.67 -10.95 -1.00
N GLY A 88 -5.89 -12.22 -0.67
CA GLY A 88 -5.02 -13.30 -1.07
C GLY A 88 -3.94 -13.59 -0.04
N GLN A 89 -3.21 -14.69 -0.28
CA GLN A 89 -2.23 -15.22 0.68
C GLN A 89 -0.79 -14.77 0.38
N ASP A 90 -0.58 -14.03 -0.72
CA ASP A 90 0.76 -13.69 -1.19
C ASP A 90 1.28 -12.40 -0.57
N TRP A 91 0.99 -12.20 0.71
CA TRP A 91 1.47 -11.05 1.46
C TRP A 91 2.55 -11.48 2.44
N HIS A 92 3.59 -10.65 2.54
CA HIS A 92 4.67 -10.82 3.49
C HIS A 92 4.39 -9.97 4.72
N TRP A 93 4.37 -10.59 5.88
CA TRP A 93 4.05 -9.95 7.16
C TRP A 93 5.34 -9.73 7.95
N ASN A 94 5.67 -8.47 8.21
CA ASN A 94 6.87 -8.12 8.96
C ASN A 94 6.53 -7.18 10.11
N ARG A 95 6.64 -7.69 11.33
CA ARG A 95 6.30 -6.95 12.54
C ARG A 95 7.21 -5.74 12.74
N GLU A 96 8.47 -5.84 12.34
CA GLU A 96 9.42 -4.75 12.54
C GLU A 96 10.47 -4.73 11.44
N GLN A 97 10.58 -3.59 10.78
CA GLN A 97 11.62 -3.32 9.81
C GLN A 97 11.94 -1.82 9.82
N GLU A 98 13.01 -1.43 9.16
CA GLU A 98 13.31 -0.02 8.93
C GLU A 98 12.77 0.40 7.57
N ASN A 99 12.18 1.59 7.51
CA ASN A 99 11.78 2.18 6.23
C ASN A 99 12.98 2.90 5.59
N GLU A 100 12.73 3.54 4.44
CA GLU A 100 13.77 4.26 3.69
C GLU A 100 14.40 5.43 4.45
N TYR A 101 13.75 5.89 5.52
CA TYR A 101 14.24 6.98 6.36
C TYR A 101 14.90 6.47 7.63
N GLY A 102 15.13 5.16 7.74
CA GLY A 102 15.75 4.57 8.92
C GLY A 102 14.84 4.46 10.14
N LYS A 103 13.54 4.70 9.97
CA LYS A 103 12.57 4.60 11.06
C LYS A 103 11.95 3.21 11.12
N LYS A 104 11.71 2.73 12.33
CA LYS A 104 11.06 1.43 12.51
C LYS A 104 9.59 1.51 12.16
N CYS A 105 9.11 0.49 11.48
CA CYS A 105 7.71 0.33 11.12
C CYS A 105 7.34 -1.15 11.08
N ALA A 106 6.05 -1.45 11.09
CA ALA A 106 5.55 -2.76 10.72
C ALA A 106 5.00 -2.67 9.31
N ARG A 107 5.19 -3.71 8.50
CA ARG A 107 4.78 -3.68 7.09
C ARG A 107 4.20 -5.00 6.65
N ILE A 108 3.10 -4.92 5.90
CA ILE A 108 2.44 -6.06 5.28
C ILE A 108 2.45 -5.77 3.79
N THR A 109 3.16 -6.58 2.99
CA THR A 109 3.53 -6.24 1.61
C THR A 109 3.19 -7.35 0.64
N THR A 110 2.67 -7.01 -0.54
CA THR A 110 2.60 -7.93 -1.67
C THR A 110 3.40 -7.34 -2.84
N THR A 111 4.06 -8.20 -3.60
CA THR A 111 5.04 -7.80 -4.61
C THR A 111 4.71 -8.42 -5.96
N LEU A 112 4.82 -7.60 -7.02
CA LEU A 112 4.78 -8.03 -8.41
C LEU A 112 6.21 -7.94 -8.96
N HIS A 113 6.75 -9.06 -9.42
CA HIS A 113 8.11 -9.13 -9.97
C HIS A 113 8.10 -8.91 -11.48
N GLU A 114 9.29 -8.65 -12.03
CA GLU A 114 9.52 -8.52 -13.46
C GLU A 114 8.77 -7.35 -14.10
N VAL A 115 8.62 -6.27 -13.33
CA VAL A 115 8.13 -4.99 -13.83
C VAL A 115 9.17 -3.92 -13.55
N ASN A 116 9.18 -2.87 -14.36
CA ASN A 116 10.25 -1.89 -14.33
C ASN A 116 9.69 -0.50 -14.62
N LEU A 117 9.93 0.44 -13.71
CA LEU A 117 9.55 1.84 -13.86
C LEU A 117 10.02 2.43 -15.19
N TYR A 118 11.21 2.03 -15.65
CA TYR A 118 11.83 2.56 -16.88
C TYR A 118 11.37 1.85 -18.14
N ASN A 119 10.60 0.77 -18.03
CA ASN A 119 10.05 0.06 -19.17
C ASN A 119 8.53 0.21 -19.19
N LYS A 120 8.05 1.14 -20.01
CA LYS A 120 6.61 1.46 -20.10
C LYS A 120 5.76 0.28 -20.53
N ASP A 121 6.34 -0.72 -21.18
CA ASP A 121 5.63 -1.93 -21.59
C ASP A 121 5.13 -2.74 -20.38
N THR A 122 5.75 -2.54 -19.21
CA THR A 122 5.34 -3.22 -17.97
C THR A 122 4.32 -2.43 -17.16
N TRP A 123 3.98 -1.22 -17.56
CA TRP A 123 3.10 -0.34 -16.78
C TRP A 123 1.66 -0.83 -16.73
N ALA A 124 1.15 -1.36 -17.82
CA ALA A 124 -0.23 -1.85 -17.86
C ALA A 124 -0.46 -2.96 -16.83
N GLU A 125 0.45 -3.91 -16.74
CA GLU A 125 0.41 -5.00 -15.75
C GLU A 125 0.51 -4.45 -14.32
N THR A 126 1.38 -3.47 -14.11
CA THR A 126 1.55 -2.82 -12.82
C THR A 126 0.28 -2.08 -12.40
N PHE A 127 -0.35 -1.37 -13.31
CA PHE A 127 -1.62 -0.69 -13.06
C PHE A 127 -2.70 -1.67 -12.59
N GLN A 128 -2.81 -2.82 -13.26
CA GLN A 128 -3.79 -3.84 -12.90
C GLN A 128 -3.49 -4.43 -11.52
N PHE A 129 -2.23 -4.64 -11.22
CA PHE A 129 -1.79 -5.13 -9.91
C PHE A 129 -2.15 -4.14 -8.80
N PHE A 130 -1.83 -2.88 -8.99
CA PHE A 130 -2.17 -1.83 -8.02
C PHE A 130 -3.67 -1.68 -7.86
N GLU A 131 -4.41 -1.65 -8.95
CA GLU A 131 -5.87 -1.52 -8.93
C GLU A 131 -6.51 -2.64 -8.12
N LYS A 132 -6.17 -3.87 -8.43
CA LYS A 132 -6.70 -5.05 -7.74
C LYS A 132 -6.50 -4.95 -6.23
N HIS A 133 -5.27 -4.66 -5.81
CA HIS A 133 -4.95 -4.67 -4.39
C HIS A 133 -5.48 -3.45 -3.65
N LEU A 134 -5.47 -2.29 -4.28
CA LEU A 134 -6.05 -1.09 -3.65
C LEU A 134 -7.55 -1.22 -3.47
N LEU A 135 -8.26 -1.76 -4.47
CA LEU A 135 -9.70 -1.99 -4.36
C LEU A 135 -10.01 -3.02 -3.26
N ASN A 136 -9.23 -4.08 -3.19
CA ASN A 136 -9.41 -5.10 -2.16
C ASN A 136 -9.08 -4.58 -0.76
N LEU A 137 -8.04 -3.74 -0.64
CA LEU A 137 -7.74 -3.07 0.62
C LEU A 137 -8.88 -2.16 1.06
N ASP A 138 -9.49 -1.44 0.12
CA ASP A 138 -10.64 -0.59 0.42
C ASP A 138 -11.81 -1.42 0.96
N VAL A 139 -12.10 -2.56 0.36
CA VAL A 139 -13.15 -3.47 0.83
C VAL A 139 -12.86 -3.93 2.25
N PHE A 140 -11.65 -4.42 2.49
CA PHE A 140 -11.22 -4.88 3.82
C PHE A 140 -11.32 -3.75 4.84
N TRP A 141 -10.77 -2.58 4.51
CA TRP A 141 -10.72 -1.46 5.42
C TRP A 141 -12.10 -0.91 5.76
N SER A 142 -13.00 -0.82 4.78
CA SER A 142 -14.36 -0.34 5.02
C SER A 142 -15.11 -1.22 6.01
N GLU A 143 -14.78 -2.52 6.05
CA GLU A 143 -15.44 -3.47 6.95
C GLU A 143 -14.82 -3.45 8.36
N PHE A 144 -13.50 -3.33 8.45
CA PHE A 144 -12.79 -3.55 9.71
C PHE A 144 -12.15 -2.30 10.32
N LYS A 145 -12.21 -1.15 9.66
CA LYS A 145 -11.58 0.09 10.14
C LYS A 145 -11.96 0.42 11.58
N ASP A 146 -13.21 0.22 11.95
CA ASP A 146 -13.69 0.59 13.27
C ASP A 146 -13.01 -0.20 14.39
N LEU A 147 -12.61 -1.44 14.13
CA LEU A 147 -11.84 -2.22 15.10
C LEU A 147 -10.50 -1.56 15.40
N PHE A 148 -9.86 -1.03 14.36
CA PHE A 148 -8.58 -0.32 14.51
C PHE A 148 -8.78 1.04 15.17
N LYS A 149 -9.84 1.73 14.81
CA LYS A 149 -10.17 3.04 15.38
C LYS A 149 -10.36 2.93 16.89
N ASP A 150 -10.99 1.86 17.35
CA ASP A 150 -11.22 1.64 18.79
C ASP A 150 -9.92 1.48 19.56
N LEU A 151 -8.83 1.07 18.90
CA LEU A 151 -7.52 0.94 19.54
C LEU A 151 -6.84 2.29 19.80
N GLU A 152 -7.30 3.35 19.16
CA GLU A 152 -6.73 4.69 19.36
C GLU A 152 -7.14 5.33 20.68
N ASN A 153 -8.14 4.79 21.34
CA ASN A 153 -8.68 5.35 22.57
C ASN A 153 -8.12 4.67 23.82
#